data_d2965626d52d83dd3917abd03c9c3a50
#
_entry.id   d2965626d52d83dd3917abd03c9c3a50
#
_cell.length_a   1.000
_cell.length_b   1.000
_cell.length_c   1.000
_cell.angle_alpha   90.00
_cell.angle_beta   90.00
_cell.angle_gamma   90.00
#
_symmetry.space_group_name_H-M   'P 1'
#
loop_
_entity.id
_entity.type
_entity.pdbx_description
1 polymer ?
#
loop_
_entity_poly.entity_id
_entity_poly.type
_entity_poly.pdbx_seq_one_letter_code
_entity_poly.pdbx_strand_id
1 'polypeptide(L)'
;MKRRSFLAATAAAAAFSPKISQAQDLSPAQPRDWSGNTPLRYPDPDIVALDSRFQRYILFNTPIRRLHTGTMWAEGPAWNGVGRYVVWSDIPNNRQLRWIEDDDRVTEFRNPSGNSNGNTFDFQGRQISCEHGNRRVARYEYDG
;
A
#
# COMPACT_ATOMS: atom_id res chain seq x y z
N MET A 1 -69.28 24.51 -18.38
CA MET A 1 -67.89 24.48 -18.90
C MET A 1 -66.94 24.82 -17.74
N LYS A 2 -66.18 23.84 -17.19
CA LYS A 2 -65.22 24.05 -16.07
C LYS A 2 -63.84 24.17 -16.66
N ARG A 3 -63.18 25.33 -16.45
CA ARG A 3 -61.80 25.59 -16.85
C ARG A 3 -60.87 24.89 -15.84
N ARG A 4 -60.02 24.00 -16.30
CA ARG A 4 -58.95 23.41 -15.52
C ARG A 4 -57.70 24.29 -15.64
N SER A 5 -57.26 24.85 -14.50
CA SER A 5 -55.99 25.58 -14.40
C SER A 5 -54.86 24.58 -14.28
N PHE A 6 -53.91 24.61 -15.20
CA PHE A 6 -52.63 23.87 -15.08
C PHE A 6 -51.67 24.70 -14.23
N LEU A 7 -51.30 24.18 -13.09
CA LEU A 7 -50.17 24.69 -12.30
C LEU A 7 -48.88 24.17 -12.93
N ALA A 8 -48.08 25.07 -13.49
CA ALA A 8 -46.73 24.77 -13.94
C ALA A 8 -45.82 24.74 -12.71
N ALA A 9 -45.34 23.57 -12.34
CA ALA A 9 -44.28 23.40 -11.32
C ALA A 9 -42.93 23.67 -11.98
N THR A 10 -42.31 24.79 -11.69
CA THR A 10 -40.94 25.10 -12.03
C THR A 10 -40.02 24.29 -11.10
N ALA A 11 -39.40 23.23 -11.63
CA ALA A 11 -38.35 22.52 -10.92
C ALA A 11 -37.07 23.37 -10.95
N ALA A 12 -36.68 23.92 -9.80
CA ALA A 12 -35.37 24.51 -9.61
C ALA A 12 -34.31 23.40 -9.61
N ALA A 13 -33.57 23.27 -10.70
CA ALA A 13 -32.41 22.46 -10.75
C ALA A 13 -31.31 23.11 -9.89
N ALA A 14 -31.11 22.58 -8.68
CA ALA A 14 -29.93 22.92 -7.88
C ALA A 14 -28.68 22.40 -8.61
N ALA A 15 -27.91 23.32 -9.20
CA ALA A 15 -26.63 23.01 -9.77
C ALA A 15 -25.69 22.59 -8.64
N PHE A 16 -25.48 21.27 -8.50
CA PHE A 16 -24.39 20.71 -7.71
C PHE A 16 -23.09 21.00 -8.48
N SER A 17 -22.45 22.13 -8.19
CA SER A 17 -21.07 22.32 -8.58
C SER A 17 -20.21 21.46 -7.66
N PRO A 18 -19.50 20.44 -8.16
CA PRO A 18 -18.52 19.76 -7.33
C PRO A 18 -17.49 20.83 -6.94
N LYS A 19 -17.31 21.06 -5.63
CA LYS A 19 -16.14 21.79 -5.14
C LYS A 19 -14.94 20.99 -5.58
N ILE A 20 -14.31 21.41 -6.67
CA ILE A 20 -12.99 20.94 -7.05
C ILE A 20 -12.11 21.32 -5.86
N SER A 21 -11.76 20.33 -5.04
CA SER A 21 -10.74 20.47 -4.03
C SER A 21 -9.53 21.10 -4.73
N GLN A 22 -9.00 22.17 -4.19
CA GLN A 22 -7.80 22.83 -4.74
C GLN A 22 -6.78 21.74 -4.98
N ALA A 23 -6.30 21.65 -6.22
CA ALA A 23 -5.21 20.73 -6.55
C ALA A 23 -4.08 21.03 -5.57
N GLN A 24 -3.78 20.08 -4.69
CA GLN A 24 -2.62 20.20 -3.83
C GLN A 24 -1.42 20.31 -4.77
N ASP A 25 -0.53 21.24 -4.44
CA ASP A 25 0.71 21.44 -5.18
C ASP A 25 1.48 20.10 -5.16
N LEU A 26 1.47 19.40 -6.29
CA LEU A 26 2.19 18.15 -6.48
C LEU A 26 3.65 18.41 -6.88
N SER A 27 4.22 19.55 -6.49
CA SER A 27 5.65 19.76 -6.60
C SER A 27 6.37 18.54 -6.04
N PRO A 28 7.43 18.04 -6.70
CA PRO A 28 8.14 16.87 -6.20
C PRO A 28 8.59 17.16 -4.77
N ALA A 29 8.08 16.34 -3.85
CA ALA A 29 8.44 16.45 -2.44
C ALA A 29 9.97 16.41 -2.31
N GLN A 30 10.51 17.28 -1.49
CA GLN A 30 11.94 17.20 -1.17
C GLN A 30 12.26 15.79 -0.67
N PRO A 31 13.38 15.21 -1.11
CA PRO A 31 13.77 13.88 -0.67
C PRO A 31 13.74 13.79 0.87
N ARG A 32 13.02 12.81 1.39
CA ARG A 32 12.92 12.60 2.82
C ARG A 32 14.28 12.27 3.42
N ASP A 33 14.63 12.95 4.49
CA ASP A 33 15.82 12.60 5.27
C ASP A 33 15.58 11.31 6.05
N TRP A 34 16.35 10.30 5.73
CA TRP A 34 16.31 8.98 6.37
C TRP A 34 17.46 8.77 7.37
N SER A 35 18.24 9.80 7.68
CA SER A 35 19.37 9.71 8.62
C SER A 35 18.94 9.50 10.07
N GLY A 36 17.66 9.79 10.38
CA GLY A 36 17.13 9.79 11.73
C GLY A 36 17.41 11.09 12.50
N ASN A 37 18.09 12.06 11.89
CA ASN A 37 18.40 13.34 12.53
C ASN A 37 17.22 14.32 12.48
N THR A 38 16.29 14.09 11.54
CA THR A 38 15.09 14.94 11.41
C THR A 38 13.97 14.37 12.30
N PRO A 39 13.37 15.18 13.18
CA PRO A 39 12.27 14.74 14.02
C PRO A 39 11.08 14.25 13.20
N LEU A 40 10.48 13.14 13.63
CA LEU A 40 9.23 12.65 13.05
C LEU A 40 8.11 13.64 13.31
N ARG A 41 7.27 13.87 12.28
CA ARG A 41 6.09 14.72 12.36
C ARG A 41 4.83 13.87 12.26
N TYR A 42 3.80 14.23 13.00
CA TYR A 42 2.52 13.55 13.02
C TYR A 42 1.37 14.54 12.77
N PRO A 43 0.39 14.22 11.89
CA PRO A 43 0.42 13.07 10.99
C PRO A 43 1.57 13.17 10.01
N ASP A 44 2.03 12.04 9.46
CA ASP A 44 3.14 12.01 8.52
C ASP A 44 2.82 12.86 7.27
N PRO A 45 3.61 13.90 6.96
CA PRO A 45 3.30 14.85 5.89
C PRO A 45 3.35 14.23 4.48
N ASP A 46 4.04 13.09 4.32
CA ASP A 46 4.14 12.40 3.04
C ASP A 46 2.92 11.49 2.78
N ILE A 47 2.00 11.36 3.76
CA ILE A 47 0.75 10.63 3.58
C ILE A 47 -0.35 11.60 3.19
N VAL A 48 -0.68 11.62 1.90
CA VAL A 48 -1.71 12.51 1.34
C VAL A 48 -2.97 11.70 1.01
N ALA A 49 -4.06 12.01 1.70
CA ALA A 49 -5.36 11.43 1.42
C ALA A 49 -6.02 12.14 0.23
N LEU A 50 -6.06 11.53 -0.94
CA LEU A 50 -6.74 12.07 -2.12
C LEU A 50 -8.27 11.90 -2.04
N ASP A 51 -8.76 10.98 -1.21
CA ASP A 51 -10.17 10.71 -0.99
C ASP A 51 -10.44 10.53 0.51
N SER A 52 -11.54 11.11 1.01
CA SER A 52 -11.89 11.03 2.43
C SER A 52 -12.08 9.59 2.94
N ARG A 53 -12.43 8.64 2.06
CA ARG A 53 -12.53 7.22 2.39
C ARG A 53 -11.21 6.62 2.83
N PHE A 54 -10.09 7.18 2.39
CA PHE A 54 -8.76 6.71 2.76
C PHE A 54 -8.38 7.09 4.20
N GLN A 55 -8.98 8.13 4.78
CA GLN A 55 -8.64 8.59 6.13
C GLN A 55 -8.79 7.51 7.21
N ARG A 56 -9.71 6.55 7.04
CA ARG A 56 -9.88 5.42 7.97
C ARG A 56 -8.68 4.46 8.03
N TYR A 57 -7.78 4.53 7.06
CA TYR A 57 -6.57 3.71 7.00
C TYR A 57 -5.33 4.45 7.48
N ILE A 58 -5.43 5.75 7.76
CA ILE A 58 -4.33 6.56 8.26
C ILE A 58 -4.35 6.55 9.78
N LEU A 59 -3.32 5.96 10.37
CA LEU A 59 -3.10 6.07 11.79
C LEU A 59 -2.30 7.35 12.06
N PHE A 60 -2.87 8.24 12.87
CA PHE A 60 -2.32 9.58 13.12
C PHE A 60 -0.85 9.57 13.55
N ASN A 61 -0.45 8.59 14.34
CA ASN A 61 0.88 8.47 14.95
C ASN A 61 1.79 7.45 14.25
N THR A 62 1.46 7.02 13.04
CA THR A 62 2.25 6.03 12.31
C THR A 62 2.99 6.72 11.15
N PRO A 63 4.32 6.88 11.23
CA PRO A 63 5.11 7.47 10.16
C PRO A 63 5.42 6.44 9.08
N ILE A 64 5.77 6.94 7.90
CA ILE A 64 6.44 6.12 6.90
C ILE A 64 7.85 5.79 7.40
N ARG A 65 8.22 4.53 7.39
CA ARG A 65 9.53 4.04 7.81
C ARG A 65 10.23 3.37 6.66
N ARG A 66 11.52 3.64 6.49
CA ARG A 66 12.36 2.90 5.57
C ARG A 66 12.98 1.71 6.31
N LEU A 67 12.47 0.52 6.06
CA LEU A 67 12.87 -0.69 6.79
C LEU A 67 14.16 -1.30 6.25
N HIS A 68 14.45 -1.12 4.96
CA HIS A 68 15.59 -1.74 4.32
C HIS A 68 16.10 -0.95 3.11
N THR A 69 17.38 -1.15 2.78
CA THR A 69 18.04 -0.71 1.56
C THR A 69 18.91 -1.84 0.99
N GLY A 70 19.36 -1.71 -0.27
CA GLY A 70 20.25 -2.71 -0.89
C GLY A 70 19.49 -3.81 -1.65
N THR A 71 18.22 -3.62 -1.93
CA THR A 71 17.45 -4.42 -2.89
C THR A 71 17.68 -3.87 -4.28
N MET A 72 17.87 -4.74 -5.27
CA MET A 72 18.03 -4.30 -6.65
C MET A 72 16.67 -3.93 -7.28
N TRP A 73 15.69 -4.83 -7.18
CA TRP A 73 14.28 -4.59 -7.53
C TRP A 73 13.40 -5.14 -6.42
N ALA A 74 12.90 -4.25 -5.56
CA ALA A 74 11.97 -4.60 -4.50
C ALA A 74 10.54 -4.68 -5.05
N GLU A 75 9.96 -5.87 -5.06
CA GLU A 75 8.64 -6.13 -5.61
C GLU A 75 7.80 -7.04 -4.71
N GLY A 76 6.48 -6.98 -4.92
CA GLY A 76 5.52 -7.88 -4.29
C GLY A 76 5.54 -7.89 -2.77
N PRO A 77 5.50 -6.73 -2.08
CA PRO A 77 5.44 -6.73 -0.62
C PRO A 77 4.12 -7.33 -0.15
N ALA A 78 4.20 -8.23 0.84
CA ALA A 78 3.03 -8.85 1.44
C ALA A 78 3.19 -8.98 2.96
N TRP A 79 2.13 -8.62 3.68
CA TRP A 79 2.06 -8.73 5.13
C TRP A 79 1.50 -10.09 5.55
N ASN A 80 2.20 -10.78 6.45
CA ASN A 80 1.70 -11.94 7.16
C ASN A 80 1.22 -11.54 8.56
N GLY A 81 -0.10 -11.51 8.75
CA GLY A 81 -0.71 -11.09 10.02
C GLY A 81 -0.53 -12.10 11.15
N VAL A 82 -0.29 -13.37 10.83
CA VAL A 82 -0.06 -14.43 11.84
C VAL A 82 1.37 -14.35 12.37
N GLY A 83 2.35 -14.25 11.46
CA GLY A 83 3.76 -14.21 11.82
C GLY A 83 4.30 -12.79 12.03
N ARG A 84 3.47 -11.74 11.85
CA ARG A 84 3.82 -10.32 12.04
C ARG A 84 5.08 -9.92 11.29
N TYR A 85 5.10 -10.18 9.97
CA TYR A 85 6.22 -9.85 9.12
C TYR A 85 5.80 -9.42 7.71
N VAL A 86 6.63 -8.65 7.04
CA VAL A 86 6.52 -8.33 5.62
C VAL A 86 7.54 -9.14 4.85
N VAL A 87 7.12 -9.78 3.76
CA VAL A 87 8.02 -10.34 2.76
C VAL A 87 8.01 -9.47 1.51
N TRP A 88 9.12 -9.45 0.78
CA TRP A 88 9.19 -8.90 -0.56
C TRP A 88 10.24 -9.63 -1.38
N SER A 89 10.12 -9.52 -2.70
CA SER A 89 11.04 -10.12 -3.65
C SER A 89 12.13 -9.13 -4.04
N ASP A 90 13.36 -9.61 -4.14
CA ASP A 90 14.48 -8.95 -4.79
C ASP A 90 14.80 -9.77 -6.05
N ILE A 91 14.07 -9.42 -7.14
CA ILE A 91 13.94 -10.27 -8.33
C ILE A 91 15.27 -10.63 -8.97
N PRO A 92 16.16 -9.66 -9.33
CA PRO A 92 17.42 -9.98 -10.00
C PRO A 92 18.37 -10.81 -9.13
N ASN A 93 18.31 -10.60 -7.81
CA ASN A 93 19.10 -11.35 -6.85
C ASN A 93 18.52 -12.73 -6.51
N ASN A 94 17.40 -13.09 -7.14
CA ASN A 94 16.73 -14.38 -6.98
C ASN A 94 16.46 -14.77 -5.52
N ARG A 95 16.07 -13.79 -4.70
CA ARG A 95 15.80 -13.99 -3.27
C ARG A 95 14.54 -13.27 -2.82
N GLN A 96 14.02 -13.71 -1.68
CA GLN A 96 13.02 -12.99 -0.89
C GLN A 96 13.62 -12.54 0.41
N LEU A 97 13.27 -11.34 0.82
CA LEU A 97 13.63 -10.78 2.11
C LEU A 97 12.38 -10.71 3.01
N ARG A 98 12.61 -10.73 4.32
CA ARG A 98 11.56 -10.63 5.32
C ARG A 98 11.98 -9.65 6.41
N TRP A 99 11.14 -8.65 6.66
CA TRP A 99 11.22 -7.81 7.85
C TRP A 99 10.29 -8.34 8.93
N ILE A 100 10.79 -8.54 10.13
CA ILE A 100 10.06 -9.04 11.30
C ILE A 100 9.74 -7.86 12.20
N GLU A 101 8.45 -7.68 12.53
CA GLU A 101 7.98 -6.53 13.30
C GLU A 101 8.49 -6.56 14.74
N ASP A 102 8.60 -7.73 15.35
CA ASP A 102 8.91 -7.87 16.77
C ASP A 102 10.35 -7.46 17.14
N ASP A 103 11.29 -7.63 16.23
CA ASP A 103 12.71 -7.32 16.46
C ASP A 103 13.30 -6.31 15.46
N ASP A 104 12.46 -5.75 14.59
CA ASP A 104 12.82 -4.76 13.56
C ASP A 104 13.95 -5.24 12.64
N ARG A 105 14.07 -6.52 12.43
CA ARG A 105 15.18 -7.15 11.69
C ARG A 105 14.75 -7.59 10.30
N VAL A 106 15.65 -7.37 9.33
CA VAL A 106 15.53 -7.92 7.98
C VAL A 106 16.40 -9.15 7.84
N THR A 107 15.83 -10.22 7.31
CA THR A 107 16.50 -11.49 7.05
C THR A 107 16.26 -11.94 5.62
N GLU A 108 17.16 -12.74 5.07
CA GLU A 108 16.87 -13.51 3.88
C GLU A 108 15.84 -14.58 4.23
N PHE A 109 14.74 -14.59 3.50
CA PHE A 109 13.62 -15.49 3.77
C PHE A 109 13.67 -16.74 2.88
N ARG A 110 14.04 -16.55 1.61
CA ARG A 110 14.15 -17.63 0.63
C ARG A 110 15.23 -17.31 -0.40
N ASN A 111 16.08 -18.28 -0.68
CA ASN A 111 17.11 -18.21 -1.72
C ASN A 111 17.49 -19.64 -2.17
N PRO A 112 17.30 -20.02 -3.44
CA PRO A 112 16.70 -19.21 -4.51
C PRO A 112 15.18 -19.06 -4.37
N SER A 113 14.62 -17.98 -4.92
CA SER A 113 13.20 -17.70 -4.91
C SER A 113 12.47 -18.01 -6.22
N GLY A 114 13.18 -18.51 -7.22
CA GLY A 114 12.65 -18.67 -8.57
C GLY A 114 12.40 -17.33 -9.27
N ASN A 115 13.19 -16.30 -8.97
CA ASN A 115 12.98 -14.92 -9.42
C ASN A 115 11.55 -14.46 -9.15
N SER A 116 11.08 -14.68 -7.93
CA SER A 116 9.71 -14.35 -7.54
C SER A 116 9.46 -12.85 -7.70
N ASN A 117 8.20 -12.51 -7.97
CA ASN A 117 7.72 -11.13 -8.06
C ASN A 117 6.62 -10.90 -7.01
N GLY A 118 5.35 -11.08 -7.37
CA GLY A 118 4.21 -10.87 -6.49
C GLY A 118 4.11 -11.93 -5.38
N ASN A 119 3.76 -11.48 -4.18
CA ASN A 119 3.52 -12.34 -3.04
C ASN A 119 2.18 -11.99 -2.39
N THR A 120 1.57 -12.97 -1.75
CA THR A 120 0.42 -12.80 -0.86
C THR A 120 0.38 -13.95 0.15
N PHE A 121 -0.57 -13.90 1.08
CA PHE A 121 -0.81 -14.97 2.03
C PHE A 121 -2.27 -15.40 1.97
N ASP A 122 -2.52 -16.69 2.12
CA ASP A 122 -3.88 -17.20 2.29
C ASP A 122 -4.37 -17.00 3.74
N PHE A 123 -5.61 -17.37 4.00
CA PHE A 123 -6.22 -17.22 5.32
C PHE A 123 -5.59 -18.12 6.40
N GLN A 124 -4.83 -19.13 6.01
CA GLN A 124 -4.02 -19.94 6.93
C GLN A 124 -2.63 -19.35 7.16
N GLY A 125 -2.26 -18.27 6.48
CA GLY A 125 -0.95 -17.64 6.59
C GLY A 125 0.13 -18.29 5.72
N ARG A 126 -0.25 -19.19 4.77
CA ARG A 126 0.70 -19.79 3.83
C ARG A 126 1.00 -18.80 2.70
N GLN A 127 2.26 -18.67 2.35
CA GLN A 127 2.68 -17.78 1.29
C GLN A 127 2.28 -18.33 -0.08
N ILE A 128 1.77 -17.44 -0.92
CA ILE A 128 1.56 -17.66 -2.34
C ILE A 128 2.49 -16.71 -3.09
N SER A 129 3.30 -17.21 -4.01
CA SER A 129 4.31 -16.44 -4.73
C SER A 129 4.24 -16.70 -6.23
N CYS A 130 4.40 -15.64 -7.03
CA CYS A 130 4.55 -15.74 -8.47
C CYS A 130 6.02 -15.92 -8.81
N GLU A 131 6.43 -17.10 -9.25
CA GLU A 131 7.81 -17.42 -9.58
C GLU A 131 8.05 -17.27 -11.09
N HIS A 132 8.63 -16.15 -11.50
CA HIS A 132 8.89 -15.85 -12.90
C HIS A 132 9.86 -16.86 -13.54
N GLY A 133 10.97 -17.20 -12.86
CA GLY A 133 11.96 -18.13 -13.35
C GLY A 133 11.38 -19.54 -13.57
N ASN A 134 10.44 -19.93 -12.73
CA ASN A 134 9.79 -21.25 -12.81
C ASN A 134 8.47 -21.23 -13.59
N ARG A 135 8.02 -20.05 -14.03
CA ARG A 135 6.76 -19.85 -14.78
C ARG A 135 5.54 -20.47 -14.09
N ARG A 136 5.42 -20.25 -12.79
CA ARG A 136 4.34 -20.81 -11.96
C ARG A 136 3.93 -19.86 -10.85
N VAL A 137 2.76 -20.13 -10.27
CA VAL A 137 2.34 -19.66 -8.95
C VAL A 137 2.54 -20.82 -7.99
N ALA A 138 3.30 -20.60 -6.94
CA ALA A 138 3.57 -21.57 -5.90
C ALA A 138 2.91 -21.16 -4.59
N ARG A 139 2.30 -22.11 -3.87
CA ARG A 139 1.92 -21.98 -2.48
C ARG A 139 2.88 -22.79 -1.64
N TYR A 140 3.42 -22.19 -0.63
CA TYR A 140 4.35 -22.85 0.28
C TYR A 140 3.60 -23.39 1.49
N GLU A 141 3.69 -24.69 1.70
CA GLU A 141 3.13 -25.34 2.88
C GLU A 141 4.07 -25.12 4.10
N TYR A 142 3.61 -25.47 5.29
CA TYR A 142 4.40 -25.28 6.52
C TYR A 142 5.56 -26.25 6.70
N ASP A 143 5.55 -27.31 5.95
CA ASP A 143 6.58 -28.36 5.98
C ASP A 143 7.68 -28.17 4.92
N GLY A 144 7.60 -27.12 4.11
CA GLY A 144 8.60 -26.72 3.12
C GLY A 144 8.21 -26.96 1.68
#